data_968d0ae48c6bbefdbf342de6a25bf86b
#
_entry.id   968d0ae48c6bbefdbf342de6a25bf86b
#
_cell.length_a   1.000
_cell.length_b   1.000
_cell.length_c   1.000
_cell.angle_alpha   90.00
_cell.angle_beta   90.00
_cell.angle_gamma   90.00
#
_symmetry.space_group_name_H-M   'P 1'
#
loop_
_entity.id
_entity.type
_entity.pdbx_description
1 polymer ?
#
loop_
_entity_poly.entity_id
_entity_poly.type
_entity_poly.pdbx_seq_one_letter_code
_entity_poly.pdbx_strand_id
1 'polypeptide(L)'
;MTRAGRPPLPDPADDDVSTRRYVHHNVVALGIDFGLFVVGLSFASQSTILPAFVAHLGASNLIIGAIPALMTLGWNLPSLFAAGYTESLAQKLPFVLRYTIWERLPFLVLAAVAFFVARPAPDLALAVTLAMLLTITSAGGLLMPAWMDIVGRAVPVGLRGRFFAVSSLLGGAGGLLGSILTAWVLARLAAPVGYGVCFLLAALFMGLSYVALAQVREPRGAAVEAAPLGAYLRRVGRVLRTDHNLAWYLLARGLGFVGMMASGFYTVYALRRFGAPDWAVGVFTTALVVGQMGGNLVLGSIADRFGHLVPLIIGMATLLLANAAAISAPTLQVFTLVFLLQGVQLAAANVSGLNVLLEFAPEPAARPTYVGLGTTLMTPVAFGAPLLAGLMADLFGFGPVFVTAGAGALASATLLLARVHEPRHRPSGAS
;
A
#
# COMPACT_ATOMS: atom_id res chain seq x y z
N MET A 1 4.66 -8.95 -55.26
CA MET A 1 4.74 -8.88 -53.77
C MET A 1 3.38 -8.45 -53.23
N THR A 2 2.56 -9.42 -52.88
CA THR A 2 1.18 -9.27 -52.41
C THR A 2 1.17 -8.73 -50.98
N ARG A 3 0.47 -7.62 -50.75
CA ARG A 3 0.20 -7.08 -49.41
C ARG A 3 -0.57 -8.12 -48.58
N ALA A 4 0.08 -8.73 -47.62
CA ALA A 4 -0.59 -9.55 -46.61
C ALA A 4 -1.61 -8.66 -45.86
N GLY A 5 -2.91 -8.96 -46.02
CA GLY A 5 -4.00 -8.24 -45.39
C GLY A 5 -3.86 -8.32 -43.87
N ARG A 6 -4.00 -7.19 -43.16
CA ARG A 6 -4.21 -7.17 -41.73
C ARG A 6 -5.46 -8.03 -41.44
N PRO A 7 -5.41 -8.91 -40.42
CA PRO A 7 -6.62 -9.62 -40.01
C PRO A 7 -7.70 -8.58 -39.63
N PRO A 8 -8.97 -8.86 -39.93
CA PRO A 8 -10.08 -7.96 -39.60
C PRO A 8 -10.11 -7.72 -38.07
N LEU A 9 -10.33 -6.48 -37.69
CA LEU A 9 -10.57 -6.13 -36.29
C LEU A 9 -11.80 -6.91 -35.82
N PRO A 10 -11.76 -7.54 -34.64
CA PRO A 10 -12.93 -8.24 -34.10
C PRO A 10 -14.10 -7.28 -33.97
N ASP A 11 -15.30 -7.78 -34.27
CA ASP A 11 -16.55 -7.00 -34.22
C ASP A 11 -16.78 -6.54 -32.77
N PRO A 12 -17.03 -5.25 -32.51
CA PRO A 12 -17.33 -4.74 -31.17
C PRO A 12 -18.51 -5.46 -30.49
N ALA A 13 -19.42 -6.06 -31.26
CA ALA A 13 -20.53 -6.86 -30.76
C ALA A 13 -20.09 -8.20 -30.15
N ASP A 14 -19.04 -8.85 -30.68
CA ASP A 14 -18.51 -10.10 -30.15
C ASP A 14 -17.78 -9.92 -28.80
N ASP A 15 -17.12 -8.78 -28.59
CA ASP A 15 -16.45 -8.44 -27.34
C ASP A 15 -17.47 -8.14 -26.22
N ASP A 16 -18.59 -7.50 -26.51
CA ASP A 16 -19.66 -7.22 -25.53
C ASP A 16 -20.37 -8.50 -25.07
N VAL A 17 -20.63 -9.44 -25.96
CA VAL A 17 -21.23 -10.74 -25.66
C VAL A 17 -20.29 -11.62 -24.83
N SER A 18 -19.00 -11.66 -25.17
CA SER A 18 -18.01 -12.45 -24.44
C SER A 18 -17.76 -11.88 -23.04
N THR A 19 -17.75 -10.57 -22.89
CA THR A 19 -17.60 -9.87 -21.62
C THR A 19 -18.78 -10.17 -20.70
N ARG A 20 -20.02 -10.07 -21.19
CA ARG A 20 -21.24 -10.36 -20.41
C ARG A 20 -21.33 -11.81 -19.93
N ARG A 21 -20.85 -12.75 -20.74
CA ARG A 21 -20.88 -14.20 -20.42
C ARG A 21 -20.04 -14.56 -19.21
N TYR A 22 -18.91 -13.87 -18.98
CA TYR A 22 -17.95 -14.20 -17.92
C TYR A 22 -17.89 -13.18 -16.79
N VAL A 23 -18.74 -12.14 -16.77
CA VAL A 23 -18.72 -11.07 -15.74
C VAL A 23 -18.79 -11.66 -14.34
N HIS A 24 -19.77 -12.52 -14.06
CA HIS A 24 -19.93 -13.10 -12.71
C HIS A 24 -18.71 -13.93 -12.31
N HIS A 25 -18.21 -14.77 -13.22
CA HIS A 25 -17.02 -15.59 -12.99
C HIS A 25 -15.78 -14.73 -12.70
N ASN A 26 -15.54 -13.69 -13.50
CA ASN A 26 -14.41 -12.79 -13.34
C ASN A 26 -14.51 -11.96 -12.05
N VAL A 27 -15.69 -11.45 -11.71
CA VAL A 27 -15.93 -10.71 -10.46
C VAL A 27 -15.62 -11.57 -9.24
N VAL A 28 -16.07 -12.83 -9.26
CA VAL A 28 -15.80 -13.78 -8.16
C VAL A 28 -14.31 -14.14 -8.10
N ALA A 29 -13.70 -14.50 -9.23
CA ALA A 29 -12.29 -14.89 -9.29
C ALA A 29 -11.35 -13.75 -8.83
N LEU A 30 -11.55 -12.52 -9.35
CA LEU A 30 -10.79 -11.34 -8.94
C LEU A 30 -11.07 -10.94 -7.49
N GLY A 31 -12.31 -11.10 -7.02
CA GLY A 31 -12.68 -10.82 -5.62
C GLY A 31 -12.00 -11.78 -4.65
N ILE A 32 -11.94 -13.07 -4.99
CA ILE A 32 -11.22 -14.08 -4.21
C ILE A 32 -9.72 -13.82 -4.25
N ASP A 33 -9.16 -13.52 -5.43
CA ASP A 33 -7.74 -13.16 -5.58
C ASP A 33 -7.38 -12.00 -4.65
N PHE A 34 -8.06 -10.86 -4.76
CA PHE A 34 -7.80 -9.69 -3.94
C PHE A 34 -8.02 -9.96 -2.45
N GLY A 35 -9.10 -10.64 -2.08
CA GLY A 35 -9.40 -10.96 -0.68
C GLY A 35 -8.31 -11.84 -0.06
N LEU A 36 -7.94 -12.94 -0.72
CA LEU A 36 -6.89 -13.86 -0.24
C LEU A 36 -5.51 -13.20 -0.20
N PHE A 37 -5.21 -12.31 -1.16
CA PHE A 37 -3.99 -11.51 -1.16
C PHE A 37 -3.90 -10.63 0.09
N VAL A 38 -4.98 -9.91 0.45
CA VAL A 38 -5.03 -9.08 1.66
C VAL A 38 -4.90 -9.93 2.93
N VAL A 39 -5.52 -11.10 2.98
CA VAL A 39 -5.36 -12.06 4.09
C VAL A 39 -3.90 -12.50 4.19
N GLY A 40 -3.25 -12.85 3.09
CA GLY A 40 -1.84 -13.21 3.06
C GLY A 40 -0.94 -12.10 3.62
N LEU A 41 -1.19 -10.85 3.23
CA LEU A 41 -0.43 -9.70 3.75
C LEU A 41 -0.61 -9.49 5.27
N SER A 42 -1.73 -9.92 5.87
CA SER A 42 -1.93 -9.80 7.31
C SER A 42 -0.94 -10.63 8.14
N PHE A 43 -0.48 -11.77 7.59
CA PHE A 43 0.53 -12.63 8.21
C PHE A 43 1.97 -12.15 8.02
N ALA A 44 2.19 -11.13 7.18
CA ALA A 44 3.49 -10.52 6.93
C ALA A 44 3.39 -8.98 6.97
N SER A 45 2.62 -8.45 7.93
CA SER A 45 2.38 -7.02 8.08
C SER A 45 3.69 -6.22 8.12
N GLN A 46 3.79 -5.24 7.23
CA GLN A 46 4.95 -4.35 7.11
C GLN A 46 5.12 -3.41 8.31
N SER A 47 4.03 -3.14 9.06
CA SER A 47 4.06 -2.24 10.20
C SER A 47 4.26 -2.96 11.54
N THR A 48 4.09 -4.28 11.57
CA THR A 48 4.10 -5.04 12.81
C THR A 48 4.99 -6.28 12.74
N ILE A 49 4.69 -7.24 11.86
CA ILE A 49 5.32 -8.57 11.85
C ILE A 49 6.74 -8.51 11.28
N LEU A 50 6.93 -7.84 10.13
CA LEU A 50 8.25 -7.70 9.51
C LEU A 50 9.24 -6.90 10.38
N PRO A 51 8.88 -5.73 10.95
CA PRO A 51 9.76 -5.03 11.89
C PRO A 51 10.12 -5.86 13.12
N ALA A 52 9.15 -6.61 13.68
CA ALA A 52 9.42 -7.50 14.83
C ALA A 52 10.39 -8.62 14.46
N PHE A 53 10.16 -9.31 13.33
CA PHE A 53 11.06 -10.37 12.86
C PHE A 53 12.49 -9.86 12.64
N VAL A 54 12.63 -8.75 11.93
CA VAL A 54 13.93 -8.12 11.64
C VAL A 54 14.62 -7.66 12.94
N ALA A 55 13.86 -7.15 13.92
CA ALA A 55 14.41 -6.82 15.24
C ALA A 55 14.92 -8.04 15.99
N HIS A 56 14.25 -9.20 15.90
CA HIS A 56 14.73 -10.48 16.45
C HIS A 56 16.02 -10.98 15.80
N LEU A 57 16.30 -10.61 14.55
CA LEU A 57 17.57 -10.88 13.87
C LEU A 57 18.71 -9.95 14.32
N GLY A 58 18.46 -9.02 15.25
CA GLY A 58 19.45 -8.08 15.75
C GLY A 58 19.68 -6.84 14.88
N ALA A 59 18.76 -6.52 13.99
CA ALA A 59 18.87 -5.37 13.11
C ALA A 59 18.95 -4.04 13.87
N SER A 60 19.78 -3.10 13.36
CA SER A 60 19.77 -1.71 13.79
C SER A 60 18.46 -1.03 13.42
N ASN A 61 18.17 0.10 14.06
CA ASN A 61 16.94 0.86 13.72
C ASN A 61 17.00 1.41 12.29
N LEU A 62 18.19 1.73 11.77
CA LEU A 62 18.36 2.11 10.36
C LEU A 62 17.84 1.01 9.42
N ILE A 63 18.15 -0.25 9.70
CA ILE A 63 17.67 -1.39 8.90
C ILE A 63 16.16 -1.58 9.05
N ILE A 64 15.59 -1.37 10.24
CA ILE A 64 14.14 -1.38 10.45
C ILE A 64 13.47 -0.29 9.62
N GLY A 65 14.06 0.92 9.60
CA GLY A 65 13.60 2.02 8.73
C GLY A 65 13.74 1.73 7.23
N ALA A 66 14.66 0.85 6.84
CA ALA A 66 14.79 0.41 5.45
C ALA A 66 13.59 -0.41 4.96
N ILE A 67 12.82 -1.06 5.84
CA ILE A 67 11.63 -1.84 5.45
C ILE A 67 10.63 -0.96 4.68
N PRO A 68 10.01 0.10 5.26
CA PRO A 68 9.07 0.95 4.53
C PRO A 68 9.75 1.73 3.40
N ALA A 69 11.03 2.05 3.51
CA ALA A 69 11.79 2.71 2.44
C ALA A 69 11.91 1.82 1.20
N LEU A 70 12.38 0.58 1.34
CA LEU A 70 12.49 -0.39 0.25
C LEU A 70 11.13 -0.70 -0.37
N MET A 71 10.08 -0.78 0.45
CA MET A 71 8.71 -0.98 -0.04
C MET A 71 8.25 0.19 -0.91
N THR A 72 8.52 1.42 -0.50
CA THR A 72 8.21 2.62 -1.28
C THR A 72 8.97 2.63 -2.61
N LEU A 73 10.25 2.32 -2.58
CA LEU A 73 11.10 2.27 -3.76
C LEU A 73 10.65 1.17 -4.74
N GLY A 74 10.46 -0.04 -4.22
CA GLY A 74 10.04 -1.20 -5.01
C GLY A 74 8.66 -1.01 -5.63
N TRP A 75 7.72 -0.37 -4.91
CA TRP A 75 6.39 -0.12 -5.44
C TRP A 75 6.37 0.97 -6.52
N ASN A 76 7.05 2.09 -6.30
CA ASN A 76 6.96 3.26 -7.20
C ASN A 76 7.90 3.17 -8.40
N LEU A 77 9.16 2.72 -8.21
CA LEU A 77 10.16 2.77 -9.28
C LEU A 77 9.81 1.85 -10.45
N PRO A 78 9.49 0.56 -10.26
CA PRO A 78 9.11 -0.31 -11.38
C PRO A 78 7.79 0.09 -12.05
N SER A 79 6.83 0.64 -11.29
CA SER A 79 5.54 1.06 -11.86
C SER A 79 5.68 2.15 -12.91
N LEU A 80 6.67 3.04 -12.77
CA LEU A 80 6.96 4.10 -13.75
C LEU A 80 7.40 3.54 -15.11
N PHE A 81 8.16 2.45 -15.10
CA PHE A 81 8.63 1.79 -16.32
C PHE A 81 7.62 0.80 -16.88
N ALA A 82 6.82 0.20 -15.99
CA ALA A 82 5.85 -0.82 -16.37
C ALA A 82 4.67 -0.25 -17.16
N ALA A 83 4.21 0.96 -16.85
CA ALA A 83 3.01 1.55 -17.45
C ALA A 83 3.08 1.54 -18.98
N GLY A 84 4.15 2.06 -19.55
CA GLY A 84 4.31 2.10 -21.01
C GLY A 84 4.37 0.71 -21.67
N TYR A 85 5.02 -0.25 -21.04
CA TYR A 85 5.09 -1.62 -21.55
C TYR A 85 3.75 -2.34 -21.44
N THR A 86 3.07 -2.23 -20.29
CA THR A 86 1.80 -2.92 -20.06
C THR A 86 0.65 -2.36 -20.91
N GLU A 87 0.68 -1.07 -21.25
CA GLU A 87 -0.29 -0.44 -22.16
C GLU A 87 -0.22 -1.04 -23.59
N SER A 88 0.96 -1.46 -24.04
CA SER A 88 1.16 -2.07 -25.36
C SER A 88 0.67 -3.53 -25.46
N LEU A 89 0.33 -4.18 -24.35
CA LEU A 89 -0.12 -5.57 -24.34
C LEU A 89 -1.62 -5.68 -24.65
N ALA A 90 -1.99 -6.48 -25.65
CA ALA A 90 -3.38 -6.79 -25.98
C ALA A 90 -4.08 -7.61 -24.90
N GLN A 91 -3.34 -8.54 -24.27
CA GLN A 91 -3.75 -9.31 -23.09
C GLN A 91 -2.70 -9.18 -22.01
N LYS A 92 -3.11 -8.85 -20.80
CA LYS A 92 -2.23 -8.56 -19.64
C LYS A 92 -2.14 -9.71 -18.66
N LEU A 93 -3.16 -10.58 -18.63
CA LEU A 93 -3.22 -11.70 -17.69
C LEU A 93 -2.03 -12.65 -17.81
N PRO A 94 -1.56 -13.07 -19.00
CA PRO A 94 -0.37 -13.92 -19.10
C PRO A 94 0.90 -13.26 -18.54
N PHE A 95 1.04 -11.94 -18.75
CA PHE A 95 2.12 -11.15 -18.15
C PHE A 95 2.00 -11.12 -16.63
N VAL A 96 0.81 -10.81 -16.11
CA VAL A 96 0.57 -10.77 -14.66
C VAL A 96 0.83 -12.14 -14.04
N LEU A 97 0.30 -13.24 -14.58
CA LEU A 97 0.51 -14.59 -14.05
C LEU A 97 1.98 -15.00 -14.05
N ARG A 98 2.75 -14.62 -15.08
CA ARG A 98 4.18 -14.95 -15.15
C ARG A 98 5.02 -14.24 -14.10
N TYR A 99 4.76 -12.97 -13.86
CA TYR A 99 5.61 -12.14 -13.00
C TYR A 99 5.11 -12.03 -11.56
N THR A 100 3.83 -12.30 -11.28
CA THR A 100 3.29 -12.28 -9.92
C THR A 100 3.85 -13.41 -9.03
N ILE A 101 4.51 -14.40 -9.61
CA ILE A 101 5.27 -15.41 -8.88
C ILE A 101 6.36 -14.75 -8.00
N TRP A 102 7.00 -13.68 -8.52
CA TRP A 102 8.02 -12.92 -7.78
C TRP A 102 7.44 -12.02 -6.68
N GLU A 103 6.13 -11.82 -6.66
CA GLU A 103 5.43 -11.16 -5.55
C GLU A 103 4.99 -12.16 -4.47
N ARG A 104 4.75 -13.42 -4.83
CA ARG A 104 4.16 -14.46 -3.97
C ARG A 104 5.19 -15.45 -3.40
N LEU A 105 6.07 -15.97 -4.26
CA LEU A 105 7.10 -16.94 -3.88
C LEU A 105 8.05 -16.46 -2.77
N PRO A 106 8.44 -15.18 -2.70
CA PRO A 106 9.30 -14.70 -1.64
C PRO A 106 8.78 -14.94 -0.22
N PHE A 107 7.47 -15.03 0.01
CA PHE A 107 6.94 -15.38 1.34
C PHE A 107 7.31 -16.80 1.76
N LEU A 108 7.41 -17.74 0.81
CA LEU A 108 7.92 -19.08 1.09
C LEU A 108 9.43 -19.06 1.41
N VAL A 109 10.19 -18.21 0.71
CA VAL A 109 11.61 -17.99 1.01
C VAL A 109 11.77 -17.40 2.40
N LEU A 110 10.96 -16.39 2.79
CA LEU A 110 10.96 -15.81 4.14
C LEU A 110 10.65 -16.86 5.22
N ALA A 111 9.69 -17.76 4.96
CA ALA A 111 9.41 -18.88 5.86
C ALA A 111 10.64 -19.81 6.02
N ALA A 112 11.27 -20.19 4.90
CA ALA A 112 12.48 -21.02 4.93
C ALA A 112 13.64 -20.31 5.65
N VAL A 113 13.81 -19.01 5.43
CA VAL A 113 14.80 -18.17 6.15
C VAL A 113 14.53 -18.19 7.65
N ALA A 114 13.29 -18.01 8.08
CA ALA A 114 12.95 -18.03 9.50
C ALA A 114 13.17 -19.41 10.14
N PHE A 115 12.88 -20.51 9.43
CA PHE A 115 13.06 -21.85 9.98
C PHE A 115 14.53 -22.31 10.02
N PHE A 116 15.29 -22.01 8.96
CA PHE A 116 16.59 -22.67 8.74
C PHE A 116 17.79 -21.73 8.82
N VAL A 117 17.61 -20.43 8.54
CA VAL A 117 18.73 -19.48 8.42
C VAL A 117 18.79 -18.50 9.59
N ALA A 118 17.66 -18.10 10.15
CA ALA A 118 17.56 -17.04 11.16
C ALA A 118 18.42 -17.30 12.43
N ARG A 119 18.54 -18.57 12.88
CA ARG A 119 19.36 -18.93 14.06
C ARG A 119 20.83 -19.08 13.73
N PRO A 120 21.25 -19.88 12.71
CA PRO A 120 22.66 -20.09 12.43
C PRO A 120 23.37 -18.90 11.79
N ALA A 121 22.65 -18.06 11.03
CA ALA A 121 23.23 -16.94 10.26
C ALA A 121 22.27 -15.73 10.21
N PRO A 122 22.07 -15.00 11.33
CA PRO A 122 21.10 -13.92 11.41
C PRO A 122 21.36 -12.79 10.42
N ASP A 123 22.64 -12.45 10.14
CA ASP A 123 23.00 -11.43 9.17
C ASP A 123 22.58 -11.80 7.74
N LEU A 124 22.78 -13.08 7.38
CA LEU A 124 22.31 -13.61 6.08
C LEU A 124 20.79 -13.59 6.02
N ALA A 125 20.11 -14.02 7.10
CA ALA A 125 18.66 -13.99 7.20
C ALA A 125 18.13 -12.54 6.99
N LEU A 126 18.79 -11.57 7.60
CA LEU A 126 18.46 -10.15 7.46
C LEU A 126 18.63 -9.67 6.02
N ALA A 127 19.78 -9.95 5.40
CA ALA A 127 20.05 -9.57 4.01
C ALA A 127 19.03 -10.18 3.04
N VAL A 128 18.74 -11.48 3.19
CA VAL A 128 17.74 -12.17 2.35
C VAL A 128 16.34 -11.59 2.59
N THR A 129 15.97 -11.28 3.84
CA THR A 129 14.67 -10.69 4.16
C THR A 129 14.49 -9.34 3.43
N LEU A 130 15.47 -8.45 3.49
CA LEU A 130 15.42 -7.16 2.78
C LEU A 130 15.39 -7.33 1.25
N ALA A 131 16.16 -8.27 0.71
CA ALA A 131 16.14 -8.60 -0.71
C ALA A 131 14.77 -9.14 -1.16
N MET A 132 14.14 -10.01 -0.36
CA MET A 132 12.80 -10.53 -0.64
C MET A 132 11.73 -9.43 -0.57
N LEU A 133 11.82 -8.52 0.40
CA LEU A 133 10.93 -7.36 0.49
C LEU A 133 11.01 -6.47 -0.75
N LEU A 134 12.22 -6.16 -1.21
CA LEU A 134 12.42 -5.40 -2.43
C LEU A 134 11.86 -6.16 -3.65
N THR A 135 12.04 -7.48 -3.71
CA THR A 135 11.50 -8.32 -4.79
C THR A 135 9.98 -8.30 -4.80
N ILE A 136 9.32 -8.54 -3.64
CA ILE A 136 7.86 -8.51 -3.49
C ILE A 136 7.30 -7.18 -3.98
N THR A 137 7.84 -6.08 -3.46
CA THR A 137 7.30 -4.75 -3.76
C THR A 137 7.61 -4.30 -5.17
N SER A 138 8.76 -4.68 -5.72
CA SER A 138 9.10 -4.39 -7.12
C SER A 138 8.22 -5.17 -8.10
N ALA A 139 7.92 -6.42 -7.80
CA ALA A 139 6.96 -7.19 -8.59
C ALA A 139 5.54 -6.59 -8.49
N GLY A 140 5.09 -6.23 -7.29
CA GLY A 140 3.79 -5.57 -7.08
C GLY A 140 3.68 -4.25 -7.86
N GLY A 141 4.70 -3.39 -7.77
CA GLY A 141 4.75 -2.13 -8.51
C GLY A 141 4.72 -2.33 -10.03
N LEU A 142 5.44 -3.35 -10.53
CA LEU A 142 5.46 -3.72 -11.95
C LEU A 142 4.06 -4.18 -12.43
N LEU A 143 3.34 -4.92 -11.61
CA LEU A 143 2.11 -5.61 -11.98
C LEU A 143 0.85 -4.76 -11.77
N MET A 144 0.87 -3.81 -10.86
CA MET A 144 -0.30 -3.03 -10.45
C MET A 144 -1.04 -2.35 -11.62
N PRO A 145 -0.36 -1.69 -12.60
CA PRO A 145 -1.05 -1.09 -13.73
C PRO A 145 -1.77 -2.13 -14.60
N ALA A 146 -1.14 -3.28 -14.85
CA ALA A 146 -1.71 -4.37 -15.63
C ALA A 146 -2.91 -5.01 -14.92
N TRP A 147 -2.81 -5.25 -13.61
CA TRP A 147 -3.89 -5.81 -12.80
C TRP A 147 -5.11 -4.88 -12.77
N MET A 148 -4.89 -3.57 -12.58
CA MET A 148 -5.98 -2.57 -12.60
C MET A 148 -6.68 -2.52 -13.96
N ASP A 149 -5.95 -2.69 -15.06
CA ASP A 149 -6.56 -2.74 -16.39
C ASP A 149 -7.37 -4.03 -16.61
N ILE A 150 -6.88 -5.20 -16.12
CA ILE A 150 -7.65 -6.45 -16.12
C ILE A 150 -8.97 -6.26 -15.37
N VAL A 151 -8.95 -5.66 -14.17
CA VAL A 151 -10.17 -5.34 -13.42
C VAL A 151 -11.06 -4.39 -14.23
N GLY A 152 -10.46 -3.37 -14.85
CA GLY A 152 -11.18 -2.40 -15.69
C GLY A 152 -11.90 -3.04 -16.88
N ARG A 153 -11.35 -4.10 -17.49
CA ARG A 153 -11.95 -4.82 -18.63
C ARG A 153 -12.91 -5.91 -18.18
N ALA A 154 -12.58 -6.62 -17.08
CA ALA A 154 -13.35 -7.77 -16.62
C ALA A 154 -14.58 -7.41 -15.77
N VAL A 155 -14.56 -6.22 -15.14
CA VAL A 155 -15.63 -5.76 -14.23
C VAL A 155 -16.36 -4.57 -14.84
N PRO A 156 -17.68 -4.65 -15.13
CA PRO A 156 -18.49 -3.55 -15.63
C PRO A 156 -18.40 -2.30 -14.74
N VAL A 157 -18.41 -1.11 -15.35
CA VAL A 157 -18.24 0.18 -14.64
C VAL A 157 -19.21 0.31 -13.46
N GLY A 158 -20.47 -0.06 -13.64
CA GLY A 158 -21.50 0.01 -12.59
C GLY A 158 -21.30 -0.96 -11.43
N LEU A 159 -20.44 -1.99 -11.57
CA LEU A 159 -20.16 -2.99 -10.54
C LEU A 159 -18.79 -2.78 -9.85
N ARG A 160 -17.90 -1.96 -10.41
CA ARG A 160 -16.52 -1.77 -9.88
C ARG A 160 -16.52 -1.31 -8.43
N GLY A 161 -17.38 -0.35 -8.08
CA GLY A 161 -17.49 0.13 -6.70
C GLY A 161 -17.88 -0.98 -5.73
N ARG A 162 -18.91 -1.78 -6.08
CA ARG A 162 -19.35 -2.93 -5.27
C ARG A 162 -18.29 -4.01 -5.20
N PHE A 163 -17.60 -4.27 -6.31
CA PHE A 163 -16.50 -5.23 -6.37
C PHE A 163 -15.39 -4.87 -5.37
N PHE A 164 -14.86 -3.63 -5.41
CA PHE A 164 -13.82 -3.20 -4.49
C PHE A 164 -14.31 -3.15 -3.04
N ALA A 165 -15.54 -2.72 -2.79
CA ALA A 165 -16.11 -2.68 -1.45
C ALA A 165 -16.24 -4.08 -0.83
N VAL A 166 -16.81 -5.04 -1.55
CA VAL A 166 -16.99 -6.42 -1.07
C VAL A 166 -15.63 -7.11 -0.92
N SER A 167 -14.74 -6.99 -1.90
CA SER A 167 -13.41 -7.61 -1.84
C SER A 167 -12.56 -7.04 -0.70
N SER A 168 -12.62 -5.73 -0.45
CA SER A 168 -11.93 -5.09 0.67
C SER A 168 -12.53 -5.50 2.03
N LEU A 169 -13.85 -5.66 2.10
CA LEU A 169 -14.51 -6.12 3.33
C LEU A 169 -14.11 -7.56 3.65
N LEU A 170 -14.17 -8.46 2.66
CA LEU A 170 -13.75 -9.86 2.82
C LEU A 170 -12.26 -9.98 3.16
N GLY A 171 -11.41 -9.21 2.46
CA GLY A 171 -9.98 -9.15 2.75
C GLY A 171 -9.70 -8.61 4.15
N GLY A 172 -10.39 -7.55 4.57
CA GLY A 172 -10.27 -6.98 5.91
C GLY A 172 -10.74 -7.94 7.01
N ALA A 173 -11.90 -8.59 6.84
CA ALA A 173 -12.41 -9.59 7.78
C ALA A 173 -11.46 -10.80 7.87
N GLY A 174 -10.99 -11.30 6.74
CA GLY A 174 -9.99 -12.37 6.69
C GLY A 174 -8.65 -11.94 7.29
N GLY A 175 -8.23 -10.70 7.05
CA GLY A 175 -7.03 -10.10 7.67
C GLY A 175 -7.14 -9.98 9.18
N LEU A 176 -8.33 -9.64 9.70
CA LEU A 176 -8.61 -9.64 11.14
C LEU A 176 -8.46 -11.04 11.74
N LEU A 177 -9.07 -12.05 11.12
CA LEU A 177 -8.90 -13.44 11.55
C LEU A 177 -7.44 -13.90 11.44
N GLY A 178 -6.75 -13.50 10.38
CA GLY A 178 -5.32 -13.76 10.19
C GLY A 178 -4.45 -13.14 11.28
N SER A 179 -4.75 -11.91 11.72
CA SER A 179 -4.00 -11.26 12.80
C SER A 179 -4.23 -11.91 14.17
N ILE A 180 -5.46 -12.38 14.44
CA ILE A 180 -5.78 -13.18 15.65
C ILE A 180 -5.02 -14.50 15.61
N LEU A 181 -5.02 -15.19 14.47
CA LEU A 181 -4.25 -16.42 14.28
C LEU A 181 -2.74 -16.17 14.44
N THR A 182 -2.24 -15.06 13.95
CA THR A 182 -0.83 -14.63 14.16
C THR A 182 -0.51 -14.50 15.65
N ALA A 183 -1.38 -13.82 16.43
CA ALA A 183 -1.20 -13.71 17.87
C ALA A 183 -1.16 -15.09 18.54
N TRP A 184 -2.04 -16.01 18.15
CA TRP A 184 -2.07 -17.36 18.67
C TRP A 184 -0.82 -18.17 18.30
N VAL A 185 -0.34 -18.08 17.06
CA VAL A 185 0.90 -18.75 16.59
C VAL A 185 2.10 -18.24 17.39
N LEU A 186 2.26 -16.92 17.51
CA LEU A 186 3.36 -16.29 18.23
C LEU A 186 3.29 -16.47 19.75
N ALA A 187 2.12 -16.82 20.30
CA ALA A 187 1.97 -17.22 21.71
C ALA A 187 2.46 -18.67 21.98
N ARG A 188 2.43 -19.53 20.96
CA ARG A 188 2.76 -20.95 21.08
C ARG A 188 4.16 -21.31 20.59
N LEU A 189 4.67 -20.57 19.62
CA LEU A 189 5.93 -20.83 18.95
C LEU A 189 6.89 -19.67 19.15
N ALA A 190 8.02 -19.95 19.77
CA ALA A 190 9.06 -18.95 20.00
C ALA A 190 9.69 -18.47 18.68
N ALA A 191 10.21 -17.24 18.69
CA ALA A 191 10.99 -16.71 17.57
C ALA A 191 12.25 -17.57 17.34
N PRO A 192 12.68 -17.73 16.07
CA PRO A 192 12.11 -17.24 14.82
C PRO A 192 11.03 -18.15 14.20
N VAL A 193 10.78 -19.34 14.79
CA VAL A 193 9.88 -20.37 14.24
C VAL A 193 8.45 -19.86 14.09
N GLY A 194 7.93 -19.12 15.08
CA GLY A 194 6.60 -18.52 15.03
C GLY A 194 6.43 -17.59 13.83
N TYR A 195 7.43 -16.76 13.54
CA TYR A 195 7.43 -15.90 12.35
C TYR A 195 7.50 -16.71 11.06
N GLY A 196 8.26 -17.82 11.04
CA GLY A 196 8.32 -18.75 9.93
C GLY A 196 6.94 -19.32 9.58
N VAL A 197 6.15 -19.70 10.60
CA VAL A 197 4.77 -20.17 10.40
C VAL A 197 3.89 -19.05 9.84
N CYS A 198 4.04 -17.81 10.32
CA CYS A 198 3.31 -16.67 9.78
C CYS A 198 3.64 -16.46 8.29
N PHE A 199 4.90 -16.49 7.90
CA PHE A 199 5.30 -16.36 6.49
C PHE A 199 4.83 -17.54 5.63
N LEU A 200 4.78 -18.76 6.18
CA LEU A 200 4.23 -19.91 5.50
C LEU A 200 2.72 -19.76 5.25
N LEU A 201 1.97 -19.25 6.23
CA LEU A 201 0.57 -18.93 6.06
C LEU A 201 0.37 -17.82 5.02
N ALA A 202 1.22 -16.77 5.03
CA ALA A 202 1.23 -15.77 3.98
C ALA A 202 1.42 -16.41 2.60
N ALA A 203 2.43 -17.27 2.44
CA ALA A 203 2.70 -17.99 1.19
C ALA A 203 1.52 -18.86 0.74
N LEU A 204 0.85 -19.55 1.68
CA LEU A 204 -0.35 -20.35 1.40
C LEU A 204 -1.47 -19.49 0.81
N PHE A 205 -1.85 -18.39 1.49
CA PHE A 205 -2.91 -17.50 1.01
C PHE A 205 -2.54 -16.80 -0.28
N MET A 206 -1.26 -16.43 -0.48
CA MET A 206 -0.75 -15.90 -1.73
C MET A 206 -0.81 -16.94 -2.86
N GLY A 207 -0.55 -18.21 -2.58
CA GLY A 207 -0.71 -19.32 -3.53
C GLY A 207 -2.16 -19.54 -3.93
N LEU A 208 -3.08 -19.52 -2.97
CA LEU A 208 -4.53 -19.60 -3.25
C LEU A 208 -5.04 -18.40 -4.05
N SER A 209 -4.57 -17.19 -3.74
CA SER A 209 -4.82 -15.97 -4.53
C SER A 209 -4.35 -16.16 -5.98
N TYR A 210 -3.15 -16.71 -6.20
CA TYR A 210 -2.66 -17.00 -7.54
C TYR A 210 -3.57 -17.95 -8.32
N VAL A 211 -4.07 -19.01 -7.68
CA VAL A 211 -5.00 -19.96 -8.31
C VAL A 211 -6.30 -19.28 -8.70
N ALA A 212 -6.82 -18.38 -7.87
CA ALA A 212 -8.02 -17.60 -8.19
C ALA A 212 -7.78 -16.65 -9.37
N LEU A 213 -6.65 -15.94 -9.38
CA LEU A 213 -6.26 -15.05 -10.48
C LEU A 213 -6.10 -15.80 -11.81
N ALA A 214 -5.56 -17.02 -11.78
CA ALA A 214 -5.37 -17.84 -12.97
C ALA A 214 -6.69 -18.27 -13.63
N GLN A 215 -7.82 -18.19 -12.92
CA GLN A 215 -9.13 -18.52 -13.47
C GLN A 215 -9.81 -17.35 -14.19
N VAL A 216 -9.24 -16.14 -14.11
CA VAL A 216 -9.78 -14.96 -14.78
C VAL A 216 -9.74 -15.14 -16.31
N ARG A 217 -10.80 -14.74 -16.96
CA ARG A 217 -10.93 -14.76 -18.42
C ARG A 217 -10.89 -13.32 -18.92
N GLU A 218 -9.70 -12.88 -19.32
CA GLU A 218 -9.47 -11.51 -19.77
C GLU A 218 -10.04 -11.29 -21.17
N PRO A 219 -10.93 -10.31 -21.38
CA PRO A 219 -11.31 -9.86 -22.72
C PRO A 219 -10.11 -9.24 -23.44
N ARG A 220 -9.99 -9.44 -24.75
CA ARG A 220 -8.98 -8.78 -25.55
C ARG A 220 -9.23 -7.28 -25.58
N GLY A 221 -8.19 -6.48 -25.43
CA GLY A 221 -8.28 -5.02 -25.46
C GLY A 221 -7.40 -4.42 -26.55
N ALA A 222 -7.67 -3.18 -26.92
CA ALA A 222 -6.83 -2.43 -27.81
C ALA A 222 -5.51 -2.07 -27.11
N ALA A 223 -4.38 -2.23 -27.80
CA ALA A 223 -3.10 -1.70 -27.35
C ALA A 223 -3.09 -0.19 -27.54
N VAL A 224 -2.64 0.55 -26.53
CA VAL A 224 -2.54 2.02 -26.57
C VAL A 224 -1.07 2.39 -26.69
N GLU A 225 -0.76 3.38 -27.50
CA GLU A 225 0.62 3.86 -27.67
C GLU A 225 1.03 4.70 -26.45
N ALA A 226 2.14 4.33 -25.81
CA ALA A 226 2.63 5.00 -24.60
C ALA A 226 3.12 6.43 -24.88
N ALA A 227 2.73 7.39 -24.06
CA ALA A 227 3.21 8.77 -24.18
C ALA A 227 4.69 8.89 -23.76
N PRO A 228 5.52 9.67 -24.45
CA PRO A 228 6.93 9.83 -24.13
C PRO A 228 7.17 10.54 -22.79
N LEU A 229 8.05 9.99 -21.95
CA LEU A 229 8.39 10.45 -20.61
C LEU A 229 8.79 11.95 -20.57
N GLY A 230 9.48 12.44 -21.60
CA GLY A 230 9.89 13.85 -21.67
C GLY A 230 8.74 14.86 -21.81
N ALA A 231 7.62 14.46 -22.43
CA ALA A 231 6.42 15.29 -22.51
C ALA A 231 5.73 15.35 -21.13
N TYR A 232 5.73 14.24 -20.40
CA TYR A 232 5.22 14.16 -19.03
C TYR A 232 5.97 15.11 -18.09
N LEU A 233 7.32 15.05 -18.06
CA LEU A 233 8.15 15.88 -17.16
C LEU A 233 7.95 17.40 -17.42
N ARG A 234 7.82 17.82 -18.69
CA ARG A 234 7.52 19.23 -19.04
C ARG A 234 6.14 19.68 -18.54
N ARG A 235 5.15 18.79 -18.63
CA ARG A 235 3.79 19.06 -18.13
C ARG A 235 3.79 19.20 -16.61
N VAL A 236 4.53 18.36 -15.88
CA VAL A 236 4.74 18.40 -14.44
C VAL A 236 5.21 19.76 -13.96
N GLY A 237 6.30 20.29 -14.53
CA GLY A 237 6.84 21.61 -14.14
C GLY A 237 5.86 22.78 -14.38
N ARG A 238 5.03 22.68 -15.41
CA ARG A 238 4.00 23.68 -15.70
C ARG A 238 2.88 23.64 -14.66
N VAL A 239 2.34 22.45 -14.37
CA VAL A 239 1.23 22.27 -13.41
C VAL A 239 1.60 22.81 -12.03
N LEU A 240 2.81 22.52 -11.53
CA LEU A 240 3.27 22.99 -10.22
C LEU A 240 3.37 24.52 -10.13
N ARG A 241 3.63 25.20 -11.25
CA ARG A 241 3.72 26.67 -11.29
C ARG A 241 2.35 27.35 -11.41
N THR A 242 1.37 26.66 -11.97
CA THR A 242 0.04 27.25 -12.24
C THR A 242 -1.00 26.87 -11.18
N ASP A 243 -0.93 25.66 -10.61
CA ASP A 243 -1.89 25.20 -9.59
C ASP A 243 -1.30 25.31 -8.17
N HIS A 244 -1.47 26.51 -7.56
CA HIS A 244 -1.00 26.77 -6.21
C HIS A 244 -1.69 25.91 -5.15
N ASN A 245 -2.98 25.55 -5.37
CA ASN A 245 -3.71 24.70 -4.44
C ASN A 245 -3.11 23.27 -4.40
N LEU A 246 -2.82 22.72 -5.59
CA LEU A 246 -2.10 21.44 -5.68
C LEU A 246 -0.70 21.53 -5.05
N ALA A 247 0.03 22.63 -5.26
CA ALA A 247 1.37 22.80 -4.68
C ALA A 247 1.33 22.79 -3.14
N TRP A 248 0.38 23.47 -2.51
CA TRP A 248 0.17 23.43 -1.06
C TRP A 248 -0.23 22.03 -0.58
N TYR A 249 -1.11 21.35 -1.32
CA TYR A 249 -1.46 19.96 -1.02
C TYR A 249 -0.26 19.04 -1.06
N LEU A 250 0.59 19.13 -2.09
CA LEU A 250 1.79 18.30 -2.21
C LEU A 250 2.80 18.55 -1.08
N LEU A 251 2.96 19.82 -0.68
CA LEU A 251 3.79 20.16 0.49
C LEU A 251 3.23 19.53 1.77
N ALA A 252 1.91 19.69 2.01
CA ALA A 252 1.25 19.07 3.15
C ALA A 252 1.39 17.54 3.14
N ARG A 253 1.25 16.91 1.97
CA ARG A 253 1.44 15.47 1.78
C ARG A 253 2.87 15.03 2.09
N GLY A 254 3.89 15.80 1.65
CA GLY A 254 5.29 15.54 1.99
C GLY A 254 5.54 15.56 3.49
N LEU A 255 5.00 16.57 4.21
CA LEU A 255 5.05 16.64 5.67
C LEU A 255 4.29 15.48 6.32
N GLY A 256 3.19 15.02 5.72
CA GLY A 256 2.48 13.82 6.13
C GLY A 256 3.35 12.55 6.07
N PHE A 257 4.19 12.40 5.04
CA PHE A 257 5.17 11.29 4.98
C PHE A 257 6.22 11.39 6.08
N VAL A 258 6.67 12.60 6.44
CA VAL A 258 7.50 12.80 7.65
C VAL A 258 6.72 12.37 8.89
N GLY A 259 5.42 12.70 8.99
CA GLY A 259 4.55 12.24 10.08
C GLY A 259 4.48 10.72 10.19
N MET A 260 4.52 10.01 9.06
CA MET A 260 4.45 8.54 9.00
C MET A 260 5.78 7.84 9.26
N MET A 261 6.92 8.57 9.37
CA MET A 261 8.26 7.98 9.50
C MET A 261 8.42 7.05 10.71
N ALA A 262 7.59 7.25 11.75
CA ALA A 262 7.60 6.46 12.97
C ALA A 262 6.86 5.11 12.86
N SER A 263 6.04 4.90 11.84
CA SER A 263 5.11 3.77 11.73
C SER A 263 5.78 2.39 11.82
N GLY A 264 6.97 2.21 11.25
CA GLY A 264 7.74 0.97 11.32
C GLY A 264 8.38 0.71 12.70
N PHE A 265 8.46 1.73 13.55
CA PHE A 265 9.16 1.64 14.84
C PHE A 265 8.26 1.38 16.03
N TYR A 266 6.94 1.60 15.92
CA TYR A 266 6.02 1.38 17.04
C TYR A 266 6.11 -0.04 17.60
N THR A 267 6.15 -1.05 16.75
CA THR A 267 6.27 -2.45 17.17
C THR A 267 7.58 -2.71 17.90
N VAL A 268 8.70 -2.30 17.32
CA VAL A 268 10.04 -2.52 17.88
C VAL A 268 10.21 -1.76 19.20
N TYR A 269 9.67 -0.54 19.28
CA TYR A 269 9.66 0.25 20.49
C TYR A 269 8.85 -0.44 21.61
N ALA A 270 7.67 -0.99 21.27
CA ALA A 270 6.86 -1.73 22.24
C ALA A 270 7.58 -2.97 22.77
N LEU A 271 8.21 -3.75 21.89
CA LEU A 271 8.99 -4.94 22.28
C LEU A 271 10.15 -4.56 23.22
N ARG A 272 10.87 -3.48 22.93
CA ARG A 272 12.04 -3.07 23.72
C ARG A 272 11.66 -2.36 25.03
N ARG A 273 10.70 -1.42 24.99
CA ARG A 273 10.33 -0.59 26.15
C ARG A 273 9.53 -1.35 27.20
N PHE A 274 8.57 -2.16 26.75
CA PHE A 274 7.66 -2.86 27.66
C PHE A 274 8.03 -4.33 27.85
N GLY A 275 9.08 -4.84 27.19
CA GLY A 275 9.38 -6.28 27.16
C GLY A 275 8.20 -7.07 26.60
N ALA A 276 7.49 -6.53 25.61
CA ALA A 276 6.28 -7.13 25.10
C ALA A 276 6.56 -8.51 24.51
N PRO A 277 5.75 -9.53 24.86
CA PRO A 277 5.91 -10.87 24.28
C PRO A 277 5.52 -10.88 22.79
N ASP A 278 6.05 -11.85 22.02
CA ASP A 278 5.84 -11.93 20.57
C ASP A 278 4.36 -11.96 20.16
N TRP A 279 3.47 -12.58 20.96
CA TRP A 279 2.05 -12.59 20.64
C TRP A 279 1.42 -11.18 20.60
N ALA A 280 2.01 -10.20 21.29
CA ALA A 280 1.53 -8.82 21.26
C ALA A 280 1.63 -8.23 19.84
N VAL A 281 2.55 -8.70 19.00
CA VAL A 281 2.67 -8.28 17.59
C VAL A 281 1.39 -8.60 16.81
N GLY A 282 0.79 -9.77 17.07
CA GLY A 282 -0.50 -10.13 16.48
C GLY A 282 -1.64 -9.23 17.01
N VAL A 283 -1.64 -8.87 18.30
CA VAL A 283 -2.60 -7.93 18.88
C VAL A 283 -2.44 -6.54 18.26
N PHE A 284 -1.21 -6.07 18.04
CA PHE A 284 -0.94 -4.82 17.34
C PHE A 284 -1.47 -4.84 15.92
N THR A 285 -1.26 -5.95 15.20
CA THR A 285 -1.82 -6.14 13.85
C THR A 285 -3.34 -6.11 13.89
N THR A 286 -3.95 -6.78 14.88
CA THR A 286 -5.41 -6.76 15.07
C THR A 286 -5.94 -5.34 15.30
N ALA A 287 -5.32 -4.58 16.22
CA ALA A 287 -5.72 -3.20 16.50
C ALA A 287 -5.59 -2.31 15.24
N LEU A 288 -4.51 -2.48 14.47
CA LEU A 288 -4.29 -1.76 13.21
C LEU A 288 -5.38 -2.09 12.17
N VAL A 289 -5.71 -3.38 11.98
CA VAL A 289 -6.74 -3.81 11.03
C VAL A 289 -8.13 -3.32 11.47
N VAL A 290 -8.45 -3.38 12.76
CA VAL A 290 -9.72 -2.85 13.32
C VAL A 290 -9.82 -1.35 13.07
N GLY A 291 -8.75 -0.60 13.36
CA GLY A 291 -8.68 0.84 13.08
C GLY A 291 -8.86 1.15 11.59
N GLN A 292 -8.24 0.38 10.72
CA GLN A 292 -8.34 0.55 9.28
C GLN A 292 -9.75 0.22 8.75
N MET A 293 -10.35 -0.88 9.19
CA MET A 293 -11.71 -1.26 8.78
C MET A 293 -12.74 -0.24 9.25
N GLY A 294 -12.72 0.12 10.55
CA GLY A 294 -13.60 1.14 11.11
C GLY A 294 -13.39 2.50 10.44
N GLY A 295 -12.12 2.86 10.25
CA GLY A 295 -11.75 4.07 9.54
C GLY A 295 -12.26 4.12 8.10
N ASN A 296 -12.12 3.03 7.33
CA ASN A 296 -12.63 2.97 5.94
C ASN A 296 -14.13 3.22 5.87
N LEU A 297 -14.92 2.65 6.78
CA LEU A 297 -16.39 2.82 6.83
C LEU A 297 -16.77 4.27 7.18
N VAL A 298 -16.18 4.82 8.23
CA VAL A 298 -16.51 6.16 8.72
C VAL A 298 -15.98 7.23 7.78
N LEU A 299 -14.70 7.15 7.40
CA LEU A 299 -14.06 8.17 6.56
C LEU A 299 -14.55 8.13 5.12
N GLY A 300 -15.00 6.96 4.63
CA GLY A 300 -15.69 6.86 3.34
C GLY A 300 -16.96 7.72 3.30
N SER A 301 -17.82 7.56 4.31
CA SER A 301 -19.04 8.37 4.43
C SER A 301 -18.75 9.87 4.61
N ILE A 302 -17.67 10.21 5.31
CA ILE A 302 -17.23 11.61 5.47
C ILE A 302 -16.71 12.16 4.14
N ALA A 303 -15.93 11.39 3.38
CA ALA A 303 -15.42 11.79 2.08
C ALA A 303 -16.55 12.08 1.08
N ASP A 304 -17.57 11.23 1.05
CA ASP A 304 -18.72 11.40 0.17
C ASP A 304 -19.49 12.72 0.48
N ARG A 305 -19.61 13.05 1.77
CA ARG A 305 -20.38 14.22 2.22
C ARG A 305 -19.59 15.52 2.23
N PHE A 306 -18.34 15.50 2.68
CA PHE A 306 -17.55 16.70 2.97
C PHE A 306 -16.31 16.87 2.06
N GLY A 307 -16.07 15.93 1.14
CA GLY A 307 -14.89 15.92 0.27
C GLY A 307 -13.72 15.16 0.87
N HIS A 308 -12.65 15.02 0.07
CA HIS A 308 -11.53 14.16 0.38
C HIS A 308 -10.46 14.78 1.30
N LEU A 309 -10.47 16.11 1.51
CA LEU A 309 -9.53 16.76 2.44
C LEU A 309 -9.82 16.45 3.89
N VAL A 310 -11.12 16.38 4.28
CA VAL A 310 -11.51 16.13 5.68
C VAL A 310 -10.99 14.78 6.20
N PRO A 311 -11.15 13.63 5.51
CA PRO A 311 -10.54 12.39 5.93
C PRO A 311 -9.01 12.46 6.07
N LEU A 312 -8.31 13.17 5.18
CA LEU A 312 -6.86 13.32 5.25
C LEU A 312 -6.43 14.12 6.49
N ILE A 313 -7.17 15.18 6.84
CA ILE A 313 -6.94 15.97 8.07
C ILE A 313 -7.14 15.08 9.31
N ILE A 314 -8.23 14.30 9.34
CA ILE A 314 -8.49 13.34 10.42
C ILE A 314 -7.34 12.31 10.50
N GLY A 315 -6.88 11.79 9.37
CA GLY A 315 -5.74 10.88 9.32
C GLY A 315 -4.46 11.49 9.91
N MET A 316 -4.16 12.75 9.62
CA MET A 316 -3.01 13.44 10.23
C MET A 316 -3.21 13.71 11.72
N ALA A 317 -4.42 14.04 12.16
CA ALA A 317 -4.74 14.22 13.58
C ALA A 317 -4.59 12.89 14.35
N THR A 318 -5.09 11.78 13.82
CA THR A 318 -4.90 10.46 14.44
C THR A 318 -3.44 10.03 14.49
N LEU A 319 -2.66 10.37 13.47
CA LEU A 319 -1.22 10.11 13.45
C LEU A 319 -0.46 10.95 14.49
N LEU A 320 -0.84 12.22 14.66
CA LEU A 320 -0.31 13.08 15.75
C LEU A 320 -0.62 12.46 17.11
N LEU A 321 -1.86 12.03 17.34
CA LEU A 321 -2.27 11.36 18.59
C LEU A 321 -1.52 10.04 18.79
N ALA A 322 -1.28 9.27 17.73
CA ALA A 322 -0.51 8.03 17.80
C ALA A 322 0.94 8.30 18.26
N ASN A 323 1.61 9.32 17.70
CA ASN A 323 2.96 9.69 18.12
C ASN A 323 2.99 10.22 19.58
N ALA A 324 2.01 11.03 19.98
CA ALA A 324 1.88 11.49 21.36
C ALA A 324 1.64 10.32 22.33
N ALA A 325 0.77 9.38 21.98
CA ALA A 325 0.52 8.17 22.74
C ALA A 325 1.77 7.27 22.82
N ALA A 326 2.56 7.18 21.74
CA ALA A 326 3.81 6.41 21.76
C ALA A 326 4.83 6.93 22.78
N ILE A 327 4.88 8.24 22.99
CA ILE A 327 5.75 8.87 23.99
C ILE A 327 5.21 8.67 25.42
N SER A 328 3.90 8.88 25.61
CA SER A 328 3.27 9.03 26.91
C SER A 328 2.63 7.76 27.48
N ALA A 329 2.46 6.69 26.68
CA ALA A 329 1.80 5.47 27.12
C ALA A 329 2.49 4.85 28.35
N PRO A 330 1.76 4.67 29.47
CA PRO A 330 2.34 4.09 30.68
C PRO A 330 2.38 2.56 30.65
N THR A 331 1.54 1.94 29.86
CA THR A 331 1.39 0.47 29.78
C THR A 331 1.29 -0.01 28.34
N LEU A 332 1.57 -1.29 28.13
CA LEU A 332 1.44 -1.94 26.81
C LEU A 332 0.01 -1.89 26.28
N GLN A 333 -0.99 -2.01 27.14
CA GLN A 333 -2.40 -1.94 26.74
C GLN A 333 -2.75 -0.56 26.16
N VAL A 334 -2.32 0.51 26.83
CA VAL A 334 -2.51 1.89 26.32
C VAL A 334 -1.72 2.10 25.04
N PHE A 335 -0.51 1.55 24.95
CA PHE A 335 0.31 1.62 23.74
C PHE A 335 -0.35 0.94 22.53
N THR A 336 -1.18 -0.10 22.74
CA THR A 336 -1.92 -0.76 21.65
C THR A 336 -2.84 0.21 20.90
N LEU A 337 -3.31 1.30 21.52
CA LEU A 337 -4.09 2.36 20.86
C LEU A 337 -3.31 3.06 19.73
N VAL A 338 -1.98 3.08 19.78
CA VAL A 338 -1.13 3.62 18.71
C VAL A 338 -1.43 2.93 17.39
N PHE A 339 -1.57 1.60 17.40
CA PHE A 339 -1.87 0.82 16.21
C PHE A 339 -3.29 1.02 15.70
N LEU A 340 -4.26 1.18 16.61
CA LEU A 340 -5.63 1.53 16.23
C LEU A 340 -5.67 2.89 15.51
N LEU A 341 -5.01 3.90 16.06
CA LEU A 341 -4.91 5.24 15.47
C LEU A 341 -4.17 5.23 14.15
N GLN A 342 -3.07 4.46 14.04
CA GLN A 342 -2.36 4.23 12.79
C GLN A 342 -3.27 3.57 11.74
N GLY A 343 -4.11 2.61 12.14
CA GLY A 343 -5.11 1.98 11.26
C GLY A 343 -6.08 3.01 10.68
N VAL A 344 -6.60 3.93 11.49
CA VAL A 344 -7.47 5.02 11.02
C VAL A 344 -6.72 5.94 10.04
N GLN A 345 -5.45 6.26 10.28
CA GLN A 345 -4.63 7.03 9.36
C GLN A 345 -4.44 6.32 8.02
N LEU A 346 -4.19 5.00 8.02
CA LEU A 346 -4.11 4.20 6.79
C LEU A 346 -5.45 4.20 6.04
N ALA A 347 -6.57 4.13 6.75
CA ALA A 347 -7.90 4.24 6.14
C ALA A 347 -8.09 5.60 5.45
N ALA A 348 -7.68 6.71 6.10
CA ALA A 348 -7.74 8.04 5.50
C ALA A 348 -6.94 8.12 4.19
N ALA A 349 -5.73 7.55 4.18
CA ALA A 349 -4.89 7.49 3.00
C ALA A 349 -5.51 6.63 1.88
N ASN A 350 -6.11 5.49 2.22
CA ASN A 350 -6.78 4.59 1.27
C ASN A 350 -8.03 5.23 0.64
N VAL A 351 -8.88 5.84 1.48
CA VAL A 351 -10.15 6.47 1.03
C VAL A 351 -9.89 7.72 0.19
N SER A 352 -8.93 8.55 0.58
CA SER A 352 -8.82 9.90 0.04
C SER A 352 -7.50 10.20 -0.68
N GLY A 353 -6.44 9.42 -0.43
CA GLY A 353 -5.10 9.75 -0.91
C GLY A 353 -4.93 9.79 -2.43
N LEU A 354 -5.66 8.95 -3.18
CA LEU A 354 -5.69 8.96 -4.64
C LEU A 354 -6.84 9.85 -5.16
N ASN A 355 -8.01 9.76 -4.54
CA ASN A 355 -9.22 10.42 -4.99
C ASN A 355 -9.08 11.95 -5.01
N VAL A 356 -8.46 12.54 -4.00
CA VAL A 356 -8.21 13.99 -3.98
C VAL A 356 -7.33 14.44 -5.14
N LEU A 357 -6.35 13.63 -5.59
CA LEU A 357 -5.52 13.94 -6.75
C LEU A 357 -6.32 13.90 -8.07
N LEU A 358 -7.31 13.02 -8.17
CA LEU A 358 -8.23 12.95 -9.30
C LEU A 358 -9.17 14.17 -9.35
N GLU A 359 -9.56 14.71 -8.18
CA GLU A 359 -10.41 15.91 -8.07
C GLU A 359 -9.62 17.21 -8.33
N PHE A 360 -8.31 17.24 -8.09
CA PHE A 360 -7.45 18.36 -8.47
C PHE A 360 -7.35 18.54 -9.99
N ALA A 361 -7.48 17.46 -10.76
CA ALA A 361 -7.35 17.51 -12.20
C ALA A 361 -8.53 18.30 -12.85
N PRO A 362 -8.26 19.38 -13.57
CA PRO A 362 -9.32 20.22 -14.16
C PRO A 362 -10.13 19.47 -15.23
N GLU A 363 -9.51 18.51 -15.91
CA GLU A 363 -10.11 17.71 -16.99
C GLU A 363 -9.74 16.23 -16.83
N PRO A 364 -10.59 15.30 -17.29
CA PRO A 364 -10.28 13.86 -17.26
C PRO A 364 -8.94 13.50 -17.91
N ALA A 365 -8.55 14.18 -18.99
CA ALA A 365 -7.28 13.99 -19.69
C ALA A 365 -6.04 14.39 -18.85
N ALA A 366 -6.20 15.25 -17.85
CA ALA A 366 -5.13 15.68 -16.95
C ALA A 366 -4.93 14.74 -15.75
N ARG A 367 -5.91 13.89 -15.42
CA ARG A 367 -5.86 12.99 -14.24
C ARG A 367 -4.58 12.17 -14.12
N PRO A 368 -4.05 11.53 -15.19
CA PRO A 368 -2.81 10.77 -15.08
C PRO A 368 -1.61 11.63 -14.64
N THR A 369 -1.57 12.90 -15.08
CA THR A 369 -0.50 13.84 -14.70
C THR A 369 -0.59 14.22 -13.23
N TYR A 370 -1.77 14.50 -12.70
CA TYR A 370 -1.97 14.88 -11.29
C TYR A 370 -1.70 13.70 -10.35
N VAL A 371 -2.16 12.50 -10.69
CA VAL A 371 -1.86 11.27 -9.94
C VAL A 371 -0.37 10.98 -9.96
N GLY A 372 0.26 11.04 -11.13
CA GLY A 372 1.69 10.82 -11.26
C GLY A 372 2.52 11.83 -10.46
N LEU A 373 2.13 13.11 -10.45
CA LEU A 373 2.74 14.14 -9.60
C LEU A 373 2.65 13.77 -8.12
N GLY A 374 1.45 13.45 -7.65
CA GLY A 374 1.20 13.12 -6.25
C GLY A 374 1.92 11.86 -5.77
N THR A 375 2.26 10.93 -6.65
CA THR A 375 2.98 9.70 -6.32
C THR A 375 4.49 9.84 -6.52
N THR A 376 4.93 10.26 -7.70
CA THR A 376 6.37 10.31 -8.06
C THR A 376 7.14 11.37 -7.27
N LEU A 377 6.57 12.57 -7.11
CA LEU A 377 7.22 13.66 -6.40
C LEU A 377 7.36 13.37 -4.89
N MET A 378 6.49 12.53 -4.34
CA MET A 378 6.54 12.14 -2.94
C MET A 378 7.49 10.98 -2.65
N THR A 379 7.92 10.23 -3.67
CA THR A 379 8.79 9.06 -3.49
C THR A 379 10.09 9.37 -2.74
N PRO A 380 10.83 10.45 -3.01
CA PRO A 380 12.06 10.76 -2.25
C PRO A 380 11.80 10.97 -0.75
N VAL A 381 10.71 11.66 -0.40
CA VAL A 381 10.36 11.90 1.02
C VAL A 381 9.87 10.60 1.67
N ALA A 382 9.00 9.87 1.00
CA ALA A 382 8.46 8.61 1.50
C ALA A 382 9.54 7.52 1.66
N PHE A 383 10.60 7.57 0.84
CA PHE A 383 11.78 6.71 0.95
C PHE A 383 12.74 7.20 2.05
N GLY A 384 13.06 8.49 2.06
CA GLY A 384 14.09 9.05 2.95
C GLY A 384 13.64 9.20 4.40
N ALA A 385 12.37 9.56 4.65
CA ALA A 385 11.89 9.81 6.00
C ALA A 385 12.03 8.60 6.95
N PRO A 386 11.66 7.36 6.58
CA PRO A 386 11.88 6.21 7.46
C PRO A 386 13.36 5.87 7.70
N LEU A 387 14.23 6.10 6.72
CA LEU A 387 15.69 5.91 6.90
C LEU A 387 16.26 6.93 7.88
N LEU A 388 15.86 8.20 7.75
CA LEU A 388 16.23 9.24 8.70
C LEU A 388 15.70 8.93 10.09
N ALA A 389 14.47 8.42 10.21
CA ALA A 389 13.90 7.98 11.48
C ALA A 389 14.72 6.85 12.10
N GLY A 390 15.15 5.87 11.31
CA GLY A 390 16.02 4.79 11.76
C GLY A 390 17.35 5.28 12.28
N LEU A 391 18.02 6.17 11.53
CA LEU A 391 19.27 6.80 11.94
C LEU A 391 19.09 7.64 13.22
N MET A 392 18.02 8.42 13.31
CA MET A 392 17.70 9.17 14.53
C MET A 392 17.46 8.24 15.72
N ALA A 393 16.78 7.11 15.50
CA ALA A 393 16.55 6.13 16.57
C ALA A 393 17.83 5.45 17.04
N ASP A 394 18.80 5.20 16.15
CA ASP A 394 20.11 4.66 16.51
C ASP A 394 20.98 5.68 17.28
N LEU A 395 20.95 6.95 16.89
CA LEU A 395 21.78 8.00 17.49
C LEU A 395 21.18 8.62 18.76
N PHE A 396 19.88 8.84 18.80
CA PHE A 396 19.21 9.65 19.82
C PHE A 396 18.05 8.90 20.53
N GLY A 397 17.78 7.66 20.13
CA GLY A 397 16.65 6.89 20.62
C GLY A 397 15.32 7.25 19.95
N PHE A 398 14.24 6.60 20.37
CA PHE A 398 12.93 6.72 19.73
C PHE A 398 12.16 8.02 20.05
N GLY A 399 12.45 8.67 21.18
CA GLY A 399 11.77 9.91 21.58
C GLY A 399 11.78 10.99 20.52
N PRO A 400 12.96 11.42 20.01
CA PRO A 400 13.07 12.40 18.93
C PRO A 400 12.34 11.97 17.65
N VAL A 401 12.32 10.66 17.32
CA VAL A 401 11.60 10.15 16.14
C VAL A 401 10.10 10.44 16.26
N PHE A 402 9.50 10.11 17.41
CA PHE A 402 8.07 10.34 17.64
C PHE A 402 7.72 11.83 17.70
N VAL A 403 8.59 12.66 18.29
CA VAL A 403 8.40 14.12 18.32
C VAL A 403 8.45 14.69 16.90
N THR A 404 9.45 14.32 16.09
CA THR A 404 9.59 14.79 14.69
C THR A 404 8.42 14.31 13.83
N ALA A 405 8.01 13.05 13.99
CA ALA A 405 6.85 12.51 13.29
C ALA A 405 5.55 13.23 13.71
N GLY A 406 5.36 13.49 15.00
CA GLY A 406 4.24 14.28 15.51
C GLY A 406 4.22 15.70 14.94
N ALA A 407 5.37 16.37 14.92
CA ALA A 407 5.50 17.71 14.33
C ALA A 407 5.19 17.70 12.80
N GLY A 408 5.65 16.68 12.07
CA GLY A 408 5.31 16.51 10.66
C GLY A 408 3.81 16.31 10.42
N ALA A 409 3.17 15.47 11.23
CA ALA A 409 1.71 15.25 11.18
C ALA A 409 0.93 16.53 11.50
N LEU A 410 1.34 17.28 12.53
CA LEU A 410 0.74 18.56 12.91
C LEU A 410 0.89 19.61 11.79
N ALA A 411 2.10 19.75 11.25
CA ALA A 411 2.37 20.69 10.16
C ALA A 411 1.55 20.34 8.91
N SER A 412 1.45 19.05 8.56
CA SER A 412 0.61 18.57 7.47
C SER A 412 -0.85 18.92 7.68
N ALA A 413 -1.42 18.59 8.87
CA ALA A 413 -2.81 18.93 9.20
C ALA A 413 -3.08 20.45 9.14
N THR A 414 -2.17 21.25 9.68
CA THR A 414 -2.28 22.71 9.68
C THR A 414 -2.27 23.28 8.26
N LEU A 415 -1.39 22.79 7.38
CA LEU A 415 -1.36 23.22 5.98
C LEU A 415 -2.62 22.81 5.22
N LEU A 416 -3.11 21.58 5.43
CA LEU A 416 -4.36 21.13 4.83
C LEU A 416 -5.54 22.00 5.24
N LEU A 417 -5.60 22.41 6.51
CA LEU A 417 -6.66 23.28 7.02
C LEU A 417 -6.53 24.73 6.57
N ALA A 418 -5.31 25.30 6.53
CA ALA A 418 -5.09 26.71 6.36
C ALA A 418 -4.90 27.16 4.91
N ARG A 419 -4.39 26.27 4.04
CA ARG A 419 -3.92 26.64 2.69
C ARG A 419 -4.52 25.81 1.55
N VAL A 420 -5.06 24.63 1.86
CA VAL A 420 -5.62 23.75 0.83
C VAL A 420 -7.14 23.87 0.80
N HIS A 421 -7.69 24.21 -0.36
CA HIS A 421 -9.12 24.28 -0.57
C HIS A 421 -9.62 22.99 -1.21
N GLU A 422 -10.82 22.52 -0.80
CA GLU A 422 -11.43 21.30 -1.31
C GLU A 422 -11.64 21.44 -2.84
N PRO A 423 -10.99 20.56 -3.65
CA PRO A 423 -11.04 20.71 -5.12
C PRO A 423 -12.43 20.55 -5.69
N ARG A 424 -13.29 19.75 -5.05
CA ARG A 424 -14.68 19.51 -5.46
C ARG A 424 -15.52 20.78 -5.49
N HIS A 425 -15.19 21.78 -4.69
CA HIS A 425 -15.94 23.05 -4.59
C HIS A 425 -15.36 24.17 -5.46
N ARG A 426 -14.43 23.87 -6.39
CA ARG A 426 -13.97 24.88 -7.34
C ARG A 426 -15.14 25.38 -8.21
N PRO A 427 -15.40 26.70 -8.28
CA PRO A 427 -16.34 27.22 -9.26
C PRO A 427 -15.83 26.85 -10.66
N SER A 428 -16.69 26.26 -11.47
CA SER A 428 -16.41 25.98 -12.88
C SER A 428 -16.21 27.34 -13.59
N GLY A 429 -14.95 27.77 -13.74
CA GLY A 429 -14.65 29.05 -14.45
C GLY A 429 -13.45 29.84 -13.94
N ALA A 430 -12.71 29.42 -12.94
CA ALA A 430 -11.48 30.07 -12.49
C ALA A 430 -10.26 29.32 -13.04
N SER A 431 -9.94 29.56 -14.32
CA SER A 431 -8.65 29.18 -14.95
C SER A 431 -7.77 30.40 -15.09
#